data_6bc89595148c635bbaa94ca770b272c1
#
_entry.id   6bc89595148c635bbaa94ca770b272c1
#
_cell.length_a   1.000
_cell.length_b   1.000
_cell.length_c   1.000
_cell.angle_alpha   90.00
_cell.angle_beta   90.00
_cell.angle_gamma   90.00
#
_symmetry.space_group_name_H-M   'P 1'
#
loop_
_entity.id
_entity.type
_entity.pdbx_description
1 polymer ?
#
loop_
_entity_poly.entity_id
_entity_poly.type
_entity_poly.pdbx_seq_one_letter_code
_entity_poly.pdbx_strand_id
1 'polypeptide(L)'
;MDSLQTSLRLARSTAGLSQHTLAQAAGVSRQAYASVESGKAVPSTLVALRLARALGTTVEDLFRIPADAGETVEADLAGEGSGSLGDGPVRMGL
;
A
#
# COMPACT_ATOMS: atom_id res chain seq x y z
N MET A 1 6.14 13.98 10.71
CA MET A 1 6.35 12.61 10.96
C MET A 1 5.82 11.74 9.91
N ASP A 2 6.63 10.87 9.47
CA ASP A 2 6.24 10.07 8.34
C ASP A 2 5.66 8.77 8.78
N SER A 3 4.37 8.72 8.83
CA SER A 3 3.71 7.46 9.10
C SER A 3 3.09 6.96 7.82
N LEU A 4 3.05 5.65 7.70
CA LEU A 4 2.46 5.01 6.56
C LEU A 4 0.95 5.08 6.67
N GLN A 5 0.29 5.47 5.60
CA GLN A 5 -1.17 5.42 5.55
C GLN A 5 -1.58 4.08 4.98
N THR A 6 -2.65 3.51 5.52
CA THR A 6 -3.12 2.23 5.04
C THR A 6 -4.59 2.28 4.68
N SER A 7 -4.97 1.47 3.70
CA SER A 7 -6.36 1.22 3.34
C SER A 7 -6.78 -0.19 3.73
N LEU A 8 -6.01 -0.82 4.62
CA LEU A 8 -6.23 -2.21 5.01
C LEU A 8 -7.60 -2.43 5.61
N ARG A 9 -8.02 -1.53 6.49
CA ARG A 9 -9.30 -1.69 7.16
C ARG A 9 -10.45 -1.71 6.17
N LEU A 10 -10.43 -0.78 5.24
CA LEU A 10 -11.46 -0.71 4.22
C LEU A 10 -11.42 -1.94 3.32
N ALA A 11 -10.23 -2.30 2.85
CA ALA A 11 -10.08 -3.46 1.98
C ALA A 11 -10.52 -4.74 2.69
N ARG A 12 -10.14 -4.89 3.95
CA ARG A 12 -10.51 -6.05 4.74
C ARG A 12 -12.02 -6.12 4.94
N SER A 13 -12.62 -4.99 5.33
CA SER A 13 -14.07 -4.93 5.56
C SER A 13 -14.84 -5.24 4.27
N THR A 14 -14.38 -4.67 3.16
CA THR A 14 -15.02 -4.91 1.87
C THR A 14 -14.93 -6.38 1.48
N ALA A 15 -13.82 -7.04 1.81
CA ALA A 15 -13.65 -8.46 1.53
C ALA A 15 -14.37 -9.37 2.53
N GLY A 16 -14.92 -8.80 3.60
CA GLY A 16 -15.62 -9.58 4.60
C GLY A 16 -14.72 -10.41 5.49
N LEU A 17 -13.46 -9.99 5.66
CA LEU A 17 -12.48 -10.76 6.43
C LEU A 17 -12.28 -10.17 7.81
N SER A 18 -12.02 -11.05 8.79
CA SER A 18 -11.66 -10.61 10.12
C SER A 18 -10.17 -10.30 10.17
N GLN A 19 -9.77 -9.55 11.19
CA GLN A 19 -8.34 -9.30 11.41
C GLN A 19 -7.58 -10.61 11.60
N HIS A 20 -8.19 -11.55 12.32
CA HIS A 20 -7.56 -12.85 12.57
C HIS A 20 -7.29 -13.60 11.26
N THR A 21 -8.29 -13.66 10.39
CA THR A 21 -8.17 -14.37 9.13
C THR A 21 -7.08 -13.75 8.26
N LEU A 22 -7.08 -12.43 8.18
CA LEU A 22 -6.09 -11.75 7.34
C LEU A 22 -4.69 -11.87 7.94
N ALA A 23 -4.57 -11.82 9.26
CA ALA A 23 -3.30 -12.03 9.93
C ALA A 23 -2.74 -13.42 9.62
N GLN A 24 -3.59 -14.44 9.64
CA GLN A 24 -3.18 -15.80 9.30
C GLN A 24 -2.67 -15.86 7.87
N ALA A 25 -3.36 -15.22 6.95
CA ALA A 25 -2.94 -15.21 5.55
C ALA A 25 -1.58 -14.54 5.37
N ALA A 26 -1.29 -13.57 6.21
CA ALA A 26 -0.01 -12.86 6.15
C ALA A 26 1.09 -13.53 6.97
N GLY A 27 0.74 -14.53 7.77
CA GLY A 27 1.73 -15.23 8.58
C GLY A 27 2.17 -14.45 9.82
N VAL A 28 1.30 -13.60 10.35
CA VAL A 28 1.62 -12.80 11.55
C VAL A 28 0.51 -12.98 12.58
N SER A 29 0.78 -12.54 13.79
CA SER A 29 -0.24 -12.57 14.83
C SER A 29 -1.31 -11.54 14.54
N ARG A 30 -2.51 -11.75 15.08
CA ARG A 30 -3.59 -10.77 14.93
C ARG A 30 -3.17 -9.42 15.48
N GLN A 31 -2.43 -9.43 16.59
CA GLN A 31 -1.98 -8.20 17.23
C GLN A 31 -0.99 -7.44 16.34
N ALA A 32 -0.06 -8.17 15.72
CA ALA A 32 0.88 -7.56 14.78
C ALA A 32 0.15 -6.99 13.58
N TYR A 33 -0.82 -7.73 13.05
CA TYR A 33 -1.60 -7.23 11.94
C TYR A 33 -2.38 -5.97 12.34
N ALA A 34 -3.00 -5.98 13.53
CA ALA A 34 -3.77 -4.83 13.98
C ALA A 34 -2.90 -3.57 14.08
N SER A 35 -1.65 -3.72 14.48
CA SER A 35 -0.72 -2.59 14.52
C SER A 35 -0.41 -2.06 13.13
N VAL A 36 -0.32 -2.96 12.14
CA VAL A 36 -0.11 -2.53 10.76
C VAL A 36 -1.35 -1.82 10.24
N GLU A 37 -2.52 -2.37 10.50
CA GLU A 37 -3.78 -1.79 10.03
C GLU A 37 -3.98 -0.38 10.59
N SER A 38 -3.61 -0.16 11.84
CA SER A 38 -3.77 1.14 12.48
C SER A 38 -2.66 2.14 12.13
N GLY A 39 -1.65 1.69 11.39
CA GLY A 39 -0.55 2.57 11.02
C GLY A 39 0.53 2.70 12.07
N LYS A 40 0.45 1.93 13.15
CA LYS A 40 1.47 1.99 14.20
C LYS A 40 2.72 1.22 13.86
N ALA A 41 2.61 0.23 12.99
CA ALA A 41 3.74 -0.58 12.60
C ALA A 41 3.84 -0.63 11.09
N VAL A 42 5.06 -0.67 10.58
CA VAL A 42 5.31 -0.81 9.15
C VAL A 42 5.52 -2.30 8.87
N PRO A 43 4.77 -2.89 7.94
CA PRO A 43 4.94 -4.31 7.66
C PRO A 43 6.25 -4.55 6.90
N SER A 44 6.78 -5.77 7.04
CA SER A 44 7.87 -6.16 6.16
C SER A 44 7.34 -6.27 4.72
N THR A 45 8.24 -6.26 3.76
CA THR A 45 7.87 -6.44 2.36
C THR A 45 7.09 -7.73 2.16
N LEU A 46 7.54 -8.80 2.81
CA LEU A 46 6.88 -10.09 2.68
C LEU A 46 5.44 -10.03 3.18
N VAL A 47 5.24 -9.44 4.36
CA VAL A 47 3.90 -9.31 4.93
C VAL A 47 3.02 -8.43 4.04
N ALA A 48 3.57 -7.31 3.55
CA ALA A 48 2.80 -6.43 2.68
C ALA A 48 2.35 -7.14 1.40
N LEU A 49 3.23 -7.93 0.80
CA LEU A 49 2.88 -8.69 -0.41
C LEU A 49 1.84 -9.75 -0.12
N ARG A 50 1.95 -10.42 1.02
CA ARG A 50 0.96 -11.43 1.40
C ARG A 50 -0.41 -10.82 1.64
N LEU A 51 -0.45 -9.65 2.28
CA LEU A 51 -1.70 -8.95 2.51
C LEU A 51 -2.35 -8.55 1.18
N ALA A 52 -1.56 -8.00 0.27
CA ALA A 52 -2.07 -7.61 -1.04
C ALA A 52 -2.62 -8.82 -1.80
N ARG A 53 -1.91 -9.93 -1.75
CA ARG A 53 -2.36 -11.15 -2.41
C ARG A 53 -3.67 -11.66 -1.81
N ALA A 54 -3.75 -11.66 -0.48
CA ALA A 54 -4.95 -12.15 0.20
C ALA A 54 -6.17 -11.29 -0.12
N LEU A 55 -5.96 -10.00 -0.35
CA LEU A 55 -7.04 -9.07 -0.65
C LEU A 55 -7.27 -8.86 -2.14
N GLY A 56 -6.47 -9.50 -2.98
CA GLY A 56 -6.63 -9.39 -4.42
C GLY A 56 -6.30 -8.00 -4.97
N THR A 57 -5.33 -7.33 -4.36
CA THR A 57 -4.97 -5.98 -4.74
C THR A 57 -3.44 -5.84 -4.76
N THR A 58 -2.95 -4.62 -4.82
CA THR A 58 -1.52 -4.35 -4.86
C THR A 58 -1.08 -3.69 -3.56
N VAL A 59 0.22 -3.75 -3.30
CA VAL A 59 0.78 -3.09 -2.12
C VAL A 59 0.53 -1.58 -2.19
N GLU A 60 0.65 -1.00 -3.37
CA GLU A 60 0.43 0.43 -3.55
C GLU A 60 -1.00 0.85 -3.28
N ASP A 61 -1.95 -0.05 -3.48
CA ASP A 61 -3.35 0.25 -3.17
C ASP A 61 -3.61 0.18 -1.66
N LEU A 62 -2.82 -0.60 -0.95
CA LEU A 62 -3.03 -0.79 0.49
C LEU A 62 -2.22 0.19 1.33
N PHE A 63 -1.05 0.59 0.86
CA PHE A 63 -0.13 1.40 1.64
C PHE A 63 0.29 2.61 0.84
N ARG A 64 0.40 3.73 1.52
CA ARG A 64 0.70 4.97 0.85
C ARG A 64 1.52 5.85 1.77
N ILE A 65 2.49 6.54 1.19
CA ILE A 65 3.26 7.53 1.93
C ILE A 65 2.48 8.82 1.88
N PRO A 66 2.16 9.41 3.04
CA PRO A 66 1.40 10.66 3.03
C PRO A 66 2.17 11.75 2.31
N ALA A 67 1.48 12.50 1.48
CA ALA A 67 2.11 13.61 0.80
C ALA A 67 2.26 14.77 1.76
N ASP A 68 3.43 15.40 1.75
CA ASP A 68 3.60 16.62 2.49
C ASP A 68 2.95 17.76 1.73
N ALA A 69 2.69 18.81 2.43
CA ALA A 69 2.04 19.96 1.82
C ALA A 69 2.76 20.48 0.60
N GLY A 70 4.05 20.35 0.55
CA GLY A 70 4.82 20.87 -0.59
C GLY A 70 5.14 19.85 -1.64
N GLU A 71 4.74 18.65 -1.48
CA GLU A 71 5.07 17.60 -2.42
C GLU A 71 4.17 17.59 -3.56
N THR A 72 4.65 17.49 -4.55
CA THR A 72 3.79 17.23 -5.59
C THR A 72 4.40 16.23 -6.40
N VAL A 73 4.53 15.82 -6.41
CA VAL A 73 5.04 15.05 -6.91
C VAL A 73 5.08 14.81 -8.15
N GLU A 74 5.36 15.49 -8.20
CA GLU A 74 5.57 15.30 -8.91
C GLU A 74 5.96 14.92 -9.55
N ALA A 75 5.97 15.14 -9.80
CA ALA A 75 6.54 14.79 -10.22
C ALA A 75 6.79 14.45 -10.95
N ASP A 76 6.78 14.55 -11.03
CA ASP A 76 7.25 14.16 -11.53
C ASP A 76 7.48 13.80 -12.27
N LEU A 77 7.34 14.00 -12.43
CA LEU A 77 7.78 13.52 -12.91
C LEU A 77 8.04 13.28 -13.60
N ALA A 78 7.86 13.64 -13.66
CA ALA A 78 8.35 13.28 -14.08
C ALA A 78 8.51 12.91 -14.73
N GLY A 79 8.05 13.35 -14.83
CA GLY A 79 8.50 12.89 -15.34
C GLY A 79 8.40 12.67 -15.97
N GLU A 80 8.13 12.94 -16.06
CA GLU A 80 8.39 12.53 -16.50
C GLU A 80 8.38 12.17 -17.10
N GLY A 81 7.84 12.78 -17.47
CA GLY A 81 8.10 12.21 -17.94
C GLY A 81 7.78 11.90 -18.43
N SER A 82 7.43 12.25 -18.69
CA SER A 82 7.48 11.66 -19.03
C SER A 82 7.26 11.18 -19.41
N GLY A 83 6.74 11.64 -19.86
CA GLY A 83 6.90 10.88 -20.16
C GLY A 83 6.46 10.41 -20.38
N SER A 84 6.11 10.68 -20.64
CA SER A 84 6.12 9.90 -20.74
C SER A 84 5.85 9.44 -20.96
N LEU A 85 5.55 9.79 -21.35
CA LEU A 85 5.60 8.90 -21.49
C LEU A 85 5.58 8.39 -21.77
N GLY A 86 5.02 8.80 -22.29
CA GLY A 86 5.38 7.99 -22.47
C GLY A 86 5.23 7.59 -22.44
N ASP A 87 4.89 7.87 -22.63
CA ASP A 87 5.12 7.13 -22.53
C ASP A 87 5.05 6.70 -22.26
N GLY A 88 4.54 7.26 -22.76
CA GLY A 88 4.86 6.49 -22.57
C GLY A 88 4.62 6.17 -22.02
N PRO A 89 4.34 6.30 -21.96
CA PRO A 89 4.43 5.50 -21.44
C PRO A 89 4.48 5.21 -20.92
N VAL A 90 4.34 5.54 -21.21
CA VAL A 90 4.82 4.83 -20.76
C VAL A 90 4.81 4.50 -20.26
N ARG A 91 4.53 4.81 -20.52
CA ARG A 91 4.85 4.21 -20.08
C ARG A 91 5.20 3.77 -19.69
N MET A 92 4.83 4.05 -19.93
CA MET A 92 5.31 3.37 -19.58
C MET A 92 5.67 2.88 -19.27
N GLY A 93 5.31 3.51 -19.76
CA GLY A 93 5.89 2.81 -19.55
C GLY A 93 6.05 2.59 -19.16
N LEU A 94 5.86 2.73 -19.27
CA LEU A 94 6.28 2.19 -19.03
C LEU A 94 6.36 1.93 -18.83
#